data_16ed5755d47112929f2e579666eefbcd
#
_entry.id   16ed5755d47112929f2e579666eefbcd
#
_cell.length_a   1.000
_cell.length_b   1.000
_cell.length_c   1.000
_cell.angle_alpha   90.00
_cell.angle_beta   90.00
_cell.angle_gamma   90.00
#
_symmetry.space_group_name_H-M   'P 1'
#
loop_
_entity.id
_entity.type
_entity.pdbx_description
1 polymer ?
#
loop_
_entity_poly.entity_id
_entity_poly.type
_entity_poly.pdbx_seq_one_letter_code
_entity_poly.pdbx_strand_id
1 'polypeptide(L)'
;MERKRLGLTGLKISPLAFGCSSYGSRDWMPWALSEEDAQEHYKKAFEVGFSFFDTADSYSTGLSEEILGRAIQRFGTGRDRVVIATKVFGATGPDPNQRGLSRKHIRHAIDDSLRRLGTDYIDLYQIHRLDPDTRPEELLLALDDIVRAGKALYLGASSMHAWQFAKLQALAKENGLTPFVSMQNKYNLLYREEEREMLPLCVTDGIAVIPYSPLARGLLAGSRRSGTPRSMVVRDFTRPQDEAVIDRVISLSQDRNVKPAQIALAWLIGSPAVTAPIIGATKPHHIDDALAALNIHLTSEERAYLEKPYTPQQAQLDRNETIAAGQTASSDVLHLIR
;
A
#
# COMPACT_ATOMS: atom_id res chain seq x y z
N MET A 1 16.70 0.56 -12.43
CA MET A 1 16.43 -0.23 -11.21
C MET A 1 16.37 -1.71 -11.57
N GLU A 2 17.04 -2.56 -10.82
CA GLU A 2 16.92 -4.02 -10.96
C GLU A 2 15.49 -4.46 -10.58
N ARG A 3 14.90 -5.37 -11.36
CA ARG A 3 13.54 -5.85 -11.15
C ARG A 3 13.51 -6.99 -10.15
N LYS A 4 12.50 -6.99 -9.27
CA LYS A 4 12.20 -8.09 -8.33
C LYS A 4 11.01 -8.91 -8.81
N ARG A 5 10.96 -10.21 -8.48
CA ARG A 5 9.76 -11.03 -8.70
C ARG A 5 8.68 -10.67 -7.68
N LEU A 6 7.43 -10.67 -8.14
CA LEU A 6 6.27 -10.56 -7.24
C LEU A 6 5.97 -11.93 -6.61
N GLY A 7 6.56 -12.19 -5.44
CA GLY A 7 6.48 -13.50 -4.79
C GLY A 7 7.03 -14.62 -5.67
N LEU A 8 6.32 -15.74 -5.72
CA LEU A 8 6.68 -16.89 -6.57
C LEU A 8 6.13 -16.79 -8.00
N THR A 9 5.48 -15.68 -8.38
CA THR A 9 4.98 -15.50 -9.75
C THR A 9 6.10 -15.24 -10.75
N GLY A 10 5.80 -15.30 -12.04
CA GLY A 10 6.71 -14.87 -13.11
C GLY A 10 6.79 -13.35 -13.29
N LEU A 11 5.89 -12.58 -12.64
CA LEU A 11 5.80 -11.13 -12.81
C LEU A 11 6.99 -10.43 -12.16
N LYS A 12 7.62 -9.51 -12.90
CA LYS A 12 8.75 -8.70 -12.43
C LYS A 12 8.33 -7.24 -12.27
N ILE A 13 8.58 -6.68 -11.10
CA ILE A 13 8.22 -5.32 -10.70
C ILE A 13 9.46 -4.48 -10.35
N SER A 14 9.35 -3.15 -10.35
CA SER A 14 10.37 -2.28 -9.76
C SER A 14 10.50 -2.53 -8.26
N PRO A 15 11.72 -2.38 -7.66
CA PRO A 15 11.97 -2.64 -6.24
C PRO A 15 11.25 -1.66 -5.29
N LEU A 16 10.65 -0.62 -5.86
CA LEU A 16 9.75 0.34 -5.22
C LEU A 16 8.46 0.40 -6.01
N ALA A 17 7.31 0.45 -5.33
CA ALA A 17 6.03 0.76 -5.93
C ALA A 17 5.74 2.25 -5.83
N PHE A 18 5.19 2.84 -6.88
CA PHE A 18 4.78 4.24 -6.90
C PHE A 18 3.33 4.36 -6.42
N GLY A 19 3.13 4.91 -5.23
CA GLY A 19 1.81 5.05 -4.60
C GLY A 19 1.06 6.28 -5.10
N CYS A 20 -0.14 6.05 -5.64
CA CYS A 20 -0.96 7.08 -6.27
C CYS A 20 -1.99 7.72 -5.33
N SER A 21 -2.06 7.33 -4.06
CA SER A 21 -3.04 7.85 -3.09
C SER A 21 -2.92 9.36 -2.80
N SER A 22 -1.81 9.97 -3.22
CA SER A 22 -1.60 11.43 -3.04
C SER A 22 -2.12 12.24 -4.22
N TYR A 23 -2.65 11.63 -5.28
CA TYR A 23 -3.09 12.30 -6.51
C TYR A 23 -4.60 12.18 -6.67
N GLY A 24 -5.28 13.33 -6.80
CA GLY A 24 -6.73 13.39 -6.87
C GLY A 24 -7.28 14.76 -6.49
N SER A 25 -8.39 14.78 -5.74
CA SER A 25 -9.07 16.01 -5.30
C SER A 25 -8.72 16.39 -3.86
N ARG A 26 -8.53 17.68 -3.62
CA ARG A 26 -8.38 18.26 -2.27
C ARG A 26 -9.67 18.18 -1.45
N ASP A 27 -10.82 18.01 -2.11
CA ASP A 27 -12.10 17.78 -1.41
C ASP A 27 -12.13 16.40 -0.75
N TRP A 28 -11.40 15.43 -1.32
CA TRP A 28 -11.24 14.12 -0.71
C TRP A 28 -10.20 14.15 0.42
N MET A 29 -9.03 14.76 0.17
CA MET A 29 -7.96 14.89 1.16
C MET A 29 -7.22 16.22 0.98
N PRO A 30 -7.05 17.04 2.03
CA PRO A 30 -6.44 18.39 1.91
C PRO A 30 -5.02 18.42 1.33
N TRP A 31 -4.31 17.29 1.41
CA TRP A 31 -2.94 17.16 0.88
C TRP A 31 -2.88 16.51 -0.50
N ALA A 32 -4.03 16.16 -1.10
CA ALA A 32 -4.03 15.58 -2.44
C ALA A 32 -3.54 16.62 -3.45
N LEU A 33 -2.75 16.14 -4.39
CA LEU A 33 -2.29 16.93 -5.53
C LEU A 33 -3.26 16.76 -6.69
N SER A 34 -3.55 17.87 -7.37
CA SER A 34 -4.31 17.84 -8.62
C SER A 34 -3.58 17.04 -9.70
N GLU A 35 -4.26 16.75 -10.79
CA GLU A 35 -3.61 16.11 -11.95
C GLU A 35 -2.48 16.94 -12.51
N GLU A 36 -2.65 18.26 -12.59
CA GLU A 36 -1.62 19.18 -13.08
C GLU A 36 -0.36 19.09 -12.20
N ASP A 37 -0.53 19.18 -10.88
CA ASP A 37 0.57 19.06 -9.91
C ASP A 37 1.23 17.66 -9.96
N ALA A 38 0.48 16.62 -10.30
CA ALA A 38 0.96 15.24 -10.36
C ALA A 38 1.81 14.92 -11.61
N GLN A 39 1.65 15.68 -12.70
CA GLN A 39 2.30 15.41 -13.99
C GLN A 39 3.82 15.27 -13.87
N GLU A 40 4.47 16.19 -13.16
CA GLU A 40 5.92 16.17 -12.97
C GLU A 40 6.38 14.91 -12.20
N HIS A 41 5.59 14.48 -11.21
CA HIS A 41 5.90 13.27 -10.42
C HIS A 41 5.79 12.01 -11.27
N TYR A 42 4.72 11.88 -12.07
CA TYR A 42 4.56 10.73 -12.97
C TYR A 42 5.64 10.70 -14.04
N LYS A 43 5.88 11.83 -14.71
CA LYS A 43 6.95 11.96 -15.70
C LYS A 43 8.28 11.47 -15.12
N LYS A 44 8.67 12.00 -13.96
CA LYS A 44 9.89 11.62 -13.27
C LYS A 44 9.90 10.14 -12.90
N ALA A 45 8.79 9.60 -12.37
CA ALA A 45 8.69 8.18 -12.02
C ALA A 45 8.97 7.27 -13.23
N PHE A 46 8.39 7.57 -14.39
CA PHE A 46 8.66 6.82 -15.63
C PHE A 46 10.10 6.97 -16.10
N GLU A 47 10.66 8.20 -16.11
CA GLU A 47 12.04 8.48 -16.52
C GLU A 47 13.08 7.71 -15.69
N VAL A 48 12.87 7.59 -14.36
CA VAL A 48 13.80 6.86 -13.49
C VAL A 48 13.51 5.35 -13.40
N GLY A 49 12.50 4.86 -14.15
CA GLY A 49 12.25 3.45 -14.37
C GLY A 49 11.32 2.77 -13.37
N PHE A 50 10.42 3.48 -12.69
CA PHE A 50 9.29 2.84 -12.03
C PHE A 50 8.43 2.12 -13.05
N SER A 51 8.01 0.91 -12.69
CA SER A 51 7.09 0.12 -13.50
C SER A 51 5.92 -0.41 -12.69
N PHE A 52 5.94 -0.25 -11.38
CA PHE A 52 4.90 -0.74 -10.49
C PHE A 52 4.19 0.45 -9.85
N PHE A 53 2.90 0.64 -10.18
CA PHE A 53 2.04 1.72 -9.73
C PHE A 53 0.89 1.16 -8.92
N ASP A 54 0.66 1.71 -7.72
CA ASP A 54 -0.38 1.28 -6.79
C ASP A 54 -1.42 2.37 -6.58
N THR A 55 -2.67 2.11 -6.96
CA THR A 55 -3.83 2.98 -6.76
C THR A 55 -4.97 2.22 -6.06
N ALA A 56 -6.18 2.77 -6.04
CA ALA A 56 -7.42 2.13 -5.59
C ALA A 56 -8.64 2.85 -6.19
N ASP A 57 -9.75 2.13 -6.32
CA ASP A 57 -11.04 2.65 -6.78
C ASP A 57 -11.59 3.77 -5.88
N SER A 58 -11.32 3.70 -4.57
CA SER A 58 -11.77 4.67 -3.56
C SER A 58 -10.87 5.90 -3.43
N TYR A 59 -9.67 5.91 -4.01
CA TYR A 59 -8.80 7.10 -3.92
C TYR A 59 -9.38 8.25 -4.74
N SER A 60 -9.80 9.30 -4.05
CA SER A 60 -10.55 10.42 -4.65
C SER A 60 -11.74 9.94 -5.49
N THR A 61 -12.42 8.89 -5.02
CA THR A 61 -13.60 8.30 -5.68
C THR A 61 -13.33 7.93 -7.14
N GLY A 62 -12.16 7.32 -7.39
CA GLY A 62 -11.71 6.87 -8.71
C GLY A 62 -10.86 7.85 -9.50
N LEU A 63 -10.81 9.13 -9.13
CA LEU A 63 -10.01 10.14 -9.85
C LEU A 63 -8.50 9.79 -9.87
N SER A 64 -7.99 9.13 -8.82
CA SER A 64 -6.60 8.65 -8.79
C SER A 64 -6.30 7.63 -9.90
N GLU A 65 -7.26 6.74 -10.21
CA GLU A 65 -7.14 5.79 -11.32
C GLU A 65 -7.17 6.50 -12.67
N GLU A 66 -8.04 7.49 -12.86
CA GLU A 66 -8.10 8.29 -14.09
C GLU A 66 -6.80 9.05 -14.35
N ILE A 67 -6.25 9.70 -13.31
CA ILE A 67 -4.98 10.43 -13.41
C ILE A 67 -3.84 9.46 -13.78
N LEU A 68 -3.79 8.28 -13.14
CA LEU A 68 -2.79 7.25 -13.47
C LEU A 68 -2.95 6.76 -14.91
N GLY A 69 -4.17 6.48 -15.37
CA GLY A 69 -4.45 6.06 -16.74
C GLY A 69 -3.93 7.06 -17.77
N ARG A 70 -4.24 8.35 -17.59
CA ARG A 70 -3.74 9.43 -18.45
C ARG A 70 -2.21 9.59 -18.38
N ALA A 71 -1.62 9.43 -17.19
CA ALA A 71 -0.17 9.49 -17.02
C ALA A 71 0.54 8.33 -17.76
N ILE A 72 -0.01 7.11 -17.72
CA ILE A 72 0.51 5.95 -18.46
C ILE A 72 0.44 6.21 -19.97
N GLN A 73 -0.66 6.74 -20.48
CA GLN A 73 -0.80 7.09 -21.89
C GLN A 73 0.20 8.16 -22.32
N ARG A 74 0.45 9.15 -21.48
CA ARG A 74 1.31 10.29 -21.79
C ARG A 74 2.80 10.00 -21.65
N PHE A 75 3.21 9.27 -20.61
CA PHE A 75 4.62 9.09 -20.24
C PHE A 75 5.07 7.63 -20.27
N GLY A 76 4.14 6.69 -20.29
CA GLY A 76 4.42 5.26 -20.32
C GLY A 76 5.03 4.85 -21.66
N THR A 77 5.83 3.78 -21.62
CA THR A 77 6.51 3.23 -22.81
C THR A 77 5.79 2.02 -23.41
N GLY A 78 4.56 1.80 -23.03
CA GLY A 78 3.70 0.66 -23.41
C GLY A 78 3.04 0.02 -22.19
N ARG A 79 1.81 -0.48 -22.37
CA ARG A 79 1.01 -1.13 -21.30
C ARG A 79 1.71 -2.37 -20.73
N ASP A 80 2.38 -3.12 -21.57
CA ASP A 80 3.14 -4.33 -21.24
C ASP A 80 4.38 -4.08 -20.35
N ARG A 81 4.82 -2.83 -20.25
CA ARG A 81 5.96 -2.43 -19.41
C ARG A 81 5.57 -1.88 -18.05
N VAL A 82 4.27 -1.70 -17.83
CA VAL A 82 3.72 -1.12 -16.60
C VAL A 82 2.92 -2.18 -15.86
N VAL A 83 3.16 -2.30 -14.57
CA VAL A 83 2.38 -3.14 -13.66
C VAL A 83 1.45 -2.23 -12.87
N ILE A 84 0.15 -2.38 -13.08
CA ILE A 84 -0.90 -1.62 -12.42
C ILE A 84 -1.49 -2.47 -11.30
N ALA A 85 -1.41 -1.98 -10.06
CA ALA A 85 -2.16 -2.50 -8.95
C ALA A 85 -3.29 -1.52 -8.60
N THR A 86 -4.52 -2.03 -8.51
CA THR A 86 -5.64 -1.29 -7.95
C THR A 86 -6.39 -2.13 -6.92
N LYS A 87 -7.34 -1.53 -6.20
CA LYS A 87 -7.99 -2.16 -5.06
C LYS A 87 -9.49 -1.92 -5.08
N VAL A 88 -10.24 -2.88 -4.48
CA VAL A 88 -11.68 -2.82 -4.26
C VAL A 88 -11.98 -2.98 -2.78
N PHE A 89 -12.96 -2.28 -2.28
CA PHE A 89 -13.61 -2.35 -0.96
C PHE A 89 -14.23 -1.02 -0.57
N GLY A 90 -13.49 0.10 -0.67
CA GLY A 90 -13.92 1.41 -0.22
C GLY A 90 -15.16 1.90 -0.97
N ALA A 91 -15.90 2.84 -0.37
CA ALA A 91 -17.07 3.41 -1.02
C ALA A 91 -16.67 4.21 -2.27
N THR A 92 -17.30 3.89 -3.39
CA THR A 92 -17.19 4.62 -4.68
C THR A 92 -18.43 5.46 -4.98
N GLY A 93 -19.44 5.39 -4.12
CA GLY A 93 -20.67 6.15 -4.21
C GLY A 93 -21.54 5.98 -2.95
N PRO A 94 -22.74 6.60 -2.92
CA PRO A 94 -23.59 6.63 -1.73
C PRO A 94 -24.40 5.34 -1.51
N ASP A 95 -24.60 4.50 -2.55
CA ASP A 95 -25.39 3.27 -2.44
C ASP A 95 -24.64 2.21 -1.63
N PRO A 96 -25.32 1.45 -0.75
CA PRO A 96 -24.69 0.38 0.03
C PRO A 96 -24.02 -0.70 -0.80
N ASN A 97 -24.46 -0.94 -2.06
CA ASN A 97 -23.80 -1.87 -2.98
C ASN A 97 -22.61 -1.27 -3.75
N GLN A 98 -22.22 -0.03 -3.45
CA GLN A 98 -21.03 0.63 -4.02
C GLN A 98 -19.84 0.58 -3.07
N ARG A 99 -19.80 -0.43 -2.18
CA ARG A 99 -18.72 -0.72 -1.23
C ARG A 99 -18.69 -2.20 -0.86
N GLY A 100 -17.65 -2.59 -0.11
CA GLY A 100 -17.48 -3.95 0.40
C GLY A 100 -16.93 -4.91 -0.65
N LEU A 101 -17.11 -6.22 -0.40
CA LEU A 101 -16.57 -7.28 -1.25
C LEU A 101 -17.63 -8.25 -1.78
N SER A 102 -18.92 -7.82 -1.80
CA SER A 102 -19.95 -8.63 -2.42
C SER A 102 -19.61 -8.91 -3.91
N ARG A 103 -20.00 -10.08 -4.41
CA ARG A 103 -19.83 -10.43 -5.82
C ARG A 103 -20.36 -9.35 -6.77
N LYS A 104 -21.48 -8.71 -6.41
CA LYS A 104 -22.07 -7.61 -7.18
C LYS A 104 -21.12 -6.42 -7.25
N HIS A 105 -20.58 -5.97 -6.11
CA HIS A 105 -19.67 -4.82 -6.08
C HIS A 105 -18.35 -5.12 -6.80
N ILE A 106 -17.71 -6.25 -6.53
CA ILE A 106 -16.44 -6.65 -7.19
C ILE A 106 -16.59 -6.61 -8.70
N ARG A 107 -17.72 -7.17 -9.25
CA ARG A 107 -17.96 -7.19 -10.70
C ARG A 107 -18.07 -5.79 -11.30
N HIS A 108 -18.77 -4.87 -10.65
CA HIS A 108 -18.89 -3.49 -11.14
C HIS A 108 -17.60 -2.70 -10.94
N ALA A 109 -16.96 -2.85 -9.78
CA ALA A 109 -15.76 -2.12 -9.43
C ALA A 109 -14.60 -2.40 -10.39
N ILE A 110 -14.40 -3.67 -10.83
CA ILE A 110 -13.34 -3.98 -11.81
C ILE A 110 -13.60 -3.31 -13.15
N ASP A 111 -14.84 -3.32 -13.64
CA ASP A 111 -15.19 -2.71 -14.93
C ASP A 111 -15.02 -1.19 -14.88
N ASP A 112 -15.40 -0.57 -13.78
CA ASP A 112 -15.18 0.84 -13.55
C ASP A 112 -13.67 1.19 -13.45
N SER A 113 -12.88 0.38 -12.77
CA SER A 113 -11.41 0.57 -12.68
C SER A 113 -10.75 0.45 -14.05
N LEU A 114 -11.10 -0.56 -14.84
CA LEU A 114 -10.61 -0.73 -16.22
C LEU A 114 -10.91 0.49 -17.09
N ARG A 115 -12.16 1.00 -17.00
CA ARG A 115 -12.59 2.20 -17.74
C ARG A 115 -11.82 3.44 -17.31
N ARG A 116 -11.63 3.68 -15.99
CA ARG A 116 -10.90 4.84 -15.46
C ARG A 116 -9.41 4.78 -15.81
N LEU A 117 -8.80 3.61 -15.73
CA LEU A 117 -7.39 3.39 -16.08
C LEU A 117 -7.13 3.34 -17.59
N GLY A 118 -8.19 3.18 -18.42
CA GLY A 118 -8.05 3.11 -19.87
C GLY A 118 -7.29 1.86 -20.33
N THR A 119 -7.56 0.69 -19.73
CA THR A 119 -6.88 -0.58 -20.00
C THR A 119 -7.84 -1.74 -19.97
N ASP A 120 -7.50 -2.85 -20.63
CA ASP A 120 -8.32 -4.06 -20.71
C ASP A 120 -8.07 -5.05 -19.57
N TYR A 121 -6.99 -4.88 -18.82
CA TYR A 121 -6.65 -5.74 -17.69
C TYR A 121 -5.88 -5.01 -16.59
N ILE A 122 -6.01 -5.50 -15.35
CA ILE A 122 -5.23 -5.10 -14.18
C ILE A 122 -4.18 -6.18 -13.92
N ASP A 123 -2.93 -5.79 -13.67
CA ASP A 123 -1.88 -6.76 -13.35
C ASP A 123 -2.09 -7.36 -11.95
N LEU A 124 -2.38 -6.53 -10.95
CA LEU A 124 -2.61 -6.95 -9.57
C LEU A 124 -3.89 -6.33 -9.02
N TYR A 125 -4.96 -7.13 -8.93
CA TYR A 125 -6.23 -6.70 -8.33
C TYR A 125 -6.28 -7.10 -6.87
N GLN A 126 -6.44 -6.11 -5.97
CA GLN A 126 -6.30 -6.31 -4.54
C GLN A 126 -7.62 -6.09 -3.80
N ILE A 127 -7.91 -6.91 -2.80
CA ILE A 127 -8.88 -6.52 -1.79
C ILE A 127 -8.18 -5.53 -0.84
N HIS A 128 -8.79 -4.35 -0.67
CA HIS A 128 -8.22 -3.27 0.14
C HIS A 128 -8.26 -3.59 1.64
N ARG A 129 -9.30 -4.34 2.05
CA ARG A 129 -9.53 -4.89 3.39
C ARG A 129 -10.36 -6.15 3.28
N LEU A 130 -10.38 -6.94 4.35
CA LEU A 130 -11.37 -8.00 4.47
C LEU A 130 -12.72 -7.41 4.85
N ASP A 131 -13.77 -7.86 4.17
CA ASP A 131 -15.15 -7.49 4.44
C ASP A 131 -15.77 -8.50 5.43
N PRO A 132 -16.13 -8.09 6.63
CA PRO A 132 -16.77 -9.00 7.60
C PRO A 132 -18.17 -9.44 7.17
N ASP A 133 -18.83 -8.68 6.30
CA ASP A 133 -20.19 -8.94 5.86
C ASP A 133 -20.24 -9.85 4.61
N THR A 134 -19.08 -10.15 4.01
CA THR A 134 -18.99 -11.02 2.83
C THR A 134 -18.34 -12.37 3.19
N ARG A 135 -19.02 -13.46 2.89
CA ARG A 135 -18.47 -14.80 3.12
C ARG A 135 -17.21 -15.04 2.30
N PRO A 136 -16.17 -15.68 2.88
CA PRO A 136 -14.92 -15.98 2.16
C PRO A 136 -15.12 -16.71 0.84
N GLU A 137 -16.07 -17.64 0.76
CA GLU A 137 -16.35 -18.41 -0.44
C GLU A 137 -16.94 -17.53 -1.55
N GLU A 138 -17.85 -16.61 -1.21
CA GLU A 138 -18.40 -15.64 -2.18
C GLU A 138 -17.31 -14.73 -2.72
N LEU A 139 -16.49 -14.19 -1.84
CA LEU A 139 -15.34 -13.34 -2.18
C LEU A 139 -14.40 -14.05 -3.16
N LEU A 140 -13.93 -15.27 -2.79
CA LEU A 140 -12.95 -16.01 -3.59
C LEU A 140 -13.49 -16.40 -4.95
N LEU A 141 -14.75 -16.84 -5.04
CA LEU A 141 -15.39 -17.13 -6.32
C LEU A 141 -15.52 -15.88 -7.19
N ALA A 142 -15.90 -14.74 -6.61
CA ALA A 142 -16.01 -13.50 -7.36
C ALA A 142 -14.66 -13.02 -7.92
N LEU A 143 -13.59 -13.17 -7.16
CA LEU A 143 -12.23 -12.81 -7.61
C LEU A 143 -11.70 -13.79 -8.66
N ASP A 144 -11.95 -15.09 -8.51
CA ASP A 144 -11.57 -16.11 -9.50
C ASP A 144 -12.28 -15.88 -10.85
N ASP A 145 -13.58 -15.52 -10.83
CA ASP A 145 -14.33 -15.13 -12.03
C ASP A 145 -13.67 -13.95 -12.77
N ILE A 146 -13.16 -12.96 -12.03
CA ILE A 146 -12.45 -11.78 -12.60
C ILE A 146 -11.15 -12.20 -13.28
N VAL A 147 -10.38 -13.12 -12.66
CA VAL A 147 -9.15 -13.65 -13.27
C VAL A 147 -9.45 -14.50 -14.49
N ARG A 148 -10.43 -15.40 -14.41
CA ARG A 148 -10.86 -16.24 -15.56
C ARG A 148 -11.40 -15.43 -16.73
N ALA A 149 -12.03 -14.28 -16.43
CA ALA A 149 -12.47 -13.33 -17.46
C ALA A 149 -11.33 -12.52 -18.09
N GLY A 150 -10.07 -12.67 -17.61
CA GLY A 150 -8.90 -11.94 -18.09
C GLY A 150 -8.87 -10.47 -17.68
N LYS A 151 -9.73 -10.03 -16.75
CA LYS A 151 -9.80 -8.65 -16.28
C LYS A 151 -8.72 -8.34 -15.24
N ALA A 152 -8.22 -9.35 -14.51
CA ALA A 152 -7.07 -9.27 -13.64
C ALA A 152 -6.15 -10.45 -13.88
N LEU A 153 -4.82 -10.25 -13.75
CA LEU A 153 -3.84 -11.31 -13.95
C LEU A 153 -3.47 -11.99 -12.62
N TYR A 154 -3.34 -11.23 -11.57
CA TYR A 154 -2.99 -11.69 -10.24
C TYR A 154 -3.88 -11.05 -9.17
N LEU A 155 -4.08 -11.76 -8.06
CA LEU A 155 -4.82 -11.28 -6.90
C LEU A 155 -3.88 -10.90 -5.76
N GLY A 156 -4.19 -9.80 -5.07
CA GLY A 156 -3.52 -9.35 -3.86
C GLY A 156 -4.49 -9.13 -2.72
N ALA A 157 -3.96 -9.15 -1.49
CA ALA A 157 -4.72 -8.83 -0.29
C ALA A 157 -4.05 -7.68 0.48
N SER A 158 -4.82 -6.98 1.31
CA SER A 158 -4.32 -5.87 2.12
C SER A 158 -5.02 -5.82 3.47
N SER A 159 -4.28 -5.36 4.48
CA SER A 159 -4.82 -4.89 5.77
C SER A 159 -5.74 -5.88 6.47
N MET A 160 -5.26 -7.09 6.77
CA MET A 160 -5.98 -8.13 7.52
C MET A 160 -5.03 -8.90 8.46
N HIS A 161 -5.60 -9.68 9.38
CA HIS A 161 -4.84 -10.55 10.26
C HIS A 161 -4.27 -11.75 9.52
N ALA A 162 -3.14 -12.30 9.99
CA ALA A 162 -2.49 -13.45 9.38
C ALA A 162 -3.40 -14.68 9.34
N TRP A 163 -4.18 -14.95 10.40
CA TRP A 163 -5.14 -16.07 10.41
C TRP A 163 -6.25 -15.93 9.35
N GLN A 164 -6.70 -14.69 9.08
CA GLN A 164 -7.69 -14.41 8.04
C GLN A 164 -7.11 -14.71 6.66
N PHE A 165 -5.89 -14.23 6.42
CA PHE A 165 -5.20 -14.45 5.15
C PHE A 165 -4.91 -15.95 4.93
N ALA A 166 -4.39 -16.64 5.93
CA ALA A 166 -4.14 -18.08 5.87
C ALA A 166 -5.42 -18.88 5.55
N LYS A 167 -6.56 -18.49 6.18
CA LYS A 167 -7.86 -19.10 5.89
C LYS A 167 -8.30 -18.89 4.44
N LEU A 168 -8.15 -17.69 3.89
CA LEU A 168 -8.48 -17.40 2.48
C LEU A 168 -7.59 -18.21 1.53
N GLN A 169 -6.28 -18.30 1.80
CA GLN A 169 -5.34 -19.09 1.00
C GLN A 169 -5.68 -20.58 1.01
N ALA A 170 -6.01 -21.13 2.19
CA ALA A 170 -6.42 -22.52 2.33
C ALA A 170 -7.71 -22.81 1.54
N LEU A 171 -8.74 -21.98 1.70
CA LEU A 171 -10.01 -22.12 0.97
C LEU A 171 -9.81 -22.00 -0.55
N ALA A 172 -8.97 -21.07 -1.02
CA ALA A 172 -8.66 -20.93 -2.43
C ALA A 172 -8.02 -22.23 -2.97
N LYS A 173 -7.02 -22.76 -2.26
CA LYS A 173 -6.33 -24.01 -2.63
C LYS A 173 -7.26 -25.22 -2.64
N GLU A 174 -8.06 -25.39 -1.59
CA GLU A 174 -9.00 -26.51 -1.45
C GLU A 174 -10.04 -26.54 -2.56
N ASN A 175 -10.47 -25.37 -3.04
CA ASN A 175 -11.51 -25.26 -4.07
C ASN A 175 -10.95 -25.04 -5.48
N GLY A 176 -9.62 -25.08 -5.69
CA GLY A 176 -9.00 -24.88 -7.00
C GLY A 176 -9.22 -23.47 -7.57
N LEU A 177 -9.34 -22.46 -6.70
CA LEU A 177 -9.52 -21.06 -7.04
C LEU A 177 -8.19 -20.32 -7.07
N THR A 178 -8.15 -19.17 -7.73
CA THR A 178 -6.96 -18.32 -7.84
C THR A 178 -6.51 -17.82 -6.46
N PRO A 179 -5.28 -18.12 -5.99
CA PRO A 179 -4.77 -17.66 -4.71
C PRO A 179 -4.28 -16.21 -4.79
N PHE A 180 -4.14 -15.58 -3.63
CA PHE A 180 -3.45 -14.30 -3.52
C PHE A 180 -1.93 -14.49 -3.62
N VAL A 181 -1.26 -13.60 -4.36
CA VAL A 181 0.20 -13.64 -4.57
C VAL A 181 0.94 -12.54 -3.84
N SER A 182 0.22 -11.58 -3.26
CA SER A 182 0.80 -10.47 -2.51
C SER A 182 -0.03 -10.08 -1.29
N MET A 183 0.68 -9.52 -0.29
CA MET A 183 0.11 -8.89 0.89
C MET A 183 0.60 -7.45 1.01
N GLN A 184 -0.34 -6.52 1.16
CA GLN A 184 -0.09 -5.10 1.34
C GLN A 184 -0.54 -4.65 2.73
N ASN A 185 0.37 -4.69 3.72
CA ASN A 185 0.09 -4.25 5.08
C ASN A 185 0.88 -2.99 5.44
N LYS A 186 0.47 -2.31 6.51
CA LYS A 186 1.23 -1.24 7.12
C LYS A 186 2.49 -1.82 7.74
N TYR A 187 3.68 -1.35 7.32
CA TYR A 187 4.93 -1.79 7.91
C TYR A 187 6.01 -0.71 7.79
N ASN A 188 6.59 -0.32 8.91
CA ASN A 188 7.65 0.67 9.03
C ASN A 188 8.26 0.63 10.45
N LEU A 189 9.31 1.40 10.71
CA LEU A 189 9.98 1.43 12.02
C LEU A 189 9.08 1.77 13.23
N LEU A 190 7.96 2.47 13.01
CA LEU A 190 6.98 2.81 14.06
C LEU A 190 5.81 1.81 14.15
N TYR A 191 5.71 0.86 13.21
CA TYR A 191 4.68 -0.17 13.22
C TYR A 191 5.25 -1.48 12.68
N ARG A 192 5.54 -2.41 13.60
CA ARG A 192 6.23 -3.68 13.32
C ARG A 192 5.40 -4.91 13.71
N GLU A 193 4.10 -4.75 13.91
CA GLU A 193 3.24 -5.86 14.37
C GLU A 193 3.13 -6.98 13.34
N GLU A 194 3.35 -6.69 12.06
CA GLU A 194 3.34 -7.68 10.98
C GLU A 194 4.49 -8.71 11.10
N GLU A 195 5.56 -8.39 11.83
CA GLU A 195 6.68 -9.30 12.07
C GLU A 195 6.30 -10.51 12.94
N ARG A 196 5.18 -10.43 13.68
CA ARG A 196 4.75 -11.51 14.57
C ARG A 196 4.28 -12.74 13.80
N GLU A 197 3.45 -12.53 12.79
CA GLU A 197 2.78 -13.62 12.07
C GLU A 197 2.71 -13.39 10.55
N MET A 198 2.28 -12.20 10.10
CA MET A 198 2.02 -11.96 8.67
C MET A 198 3.28 -12.07 7.82
N LEU A 199 4.39 -11.45 8.22
CA LEU A 199 5.65 -11.54 7.45
C LEU A 199 6.21 -12.96 7.43
N PRO A 200 6.30 -13.71 8.56
CA PRO A 200 6.66 -15.13 8.54
C PRO A 200 5.77 -15.98 7.61
N LEU A 201 4.45 -15.79 7.68
CA LEU A 201 3.51 -16.48 6.80
C LEU A 201 3.81 -16.18 5.31
N CYS A 202 3.94 -14.90 4.95
CA CYS A 202 4.22 -14.51 3.58
C CYS A 202 5.55 -15.07 3.07
N VAL A 203 6.60 -15.07 3.90
CA VAL A 203 7.91 -15.64 3.54
C VAL A 203 7.82 -17.15 3.31
N THR A 204 7.11 -17.87 4.20
CA THR A 204 6.95 -19.32 4.11
C THR A 204 6.19 -19.72 2.85
N ASP A 205 5.14 -18.97 2.51
CA ASP A 205 4.27 -19.28 1.36
C ASP A 205 4.72 -18.62 0.06
N GLY A 206 5.84 -17.84 0.08
CA GLY A 206 6.37 -17.16 -1.08
C GLY A 206 5.48 -16.04 -1.61
N ILE A 207 4.73 -15.40 -0.72
CA ILE A 207 3.84 -14.26 -1.00
C ILE A 207 4.66 -12.97 -1.01
N ALA A 208 4.47 -12.12 -2.02
CA ALA A 208 5.11 -10.82 -2.07
C ALA A 208 4.58 -9.88 -0.97
N VAL A 209 5.47 -9.21 -0.24
CA VAL A 209 5.10 -8.18 0.73
C VAL A 209 5.37 -6.80 0.12
N ILE A 210 4.32 -6.00 -0.03
CA ILE A 210 4.36 -4.65 -0.64
C ILE A 210 3.82 -3.61 0.36
N PRO A 211 4.58 -3.28 1.42
CA PRO A 211 4.08 -2.50 2.53
C PRO A 211 3.76 -1.05 2.17
N TYR A 212 2.67 -0.53 2.77
CA TYR A 212 2.32 0.87 2.65
C TYR A 212 2.79 1.70 3.86
N SER A 213 2.77 3.04 3.71
CA SER A 213 3.21 4.01 4.72
C SER A 213 4.64 3.79 5.24
N PRO A 214 5.64 3.60 4.36
CA PRO A 214 7.02 3.30 4.77
C PRO A 214 7.66 4.38 5.65
N LEU A 215 7.21 5.63 5.51
CA LEU A 215 7.70 6.79 6.26
C LEU A 215 6.75 7.23 7.37
N ALA A 216 5.77 6.39 7.76
CA ALA A 216 4.80 6.72 8.80
C ALA A 216 4.20 8.13 8.61
N ARG A 217 3.66 8.40 7.39
CA ARG A 217 3.10 9.70 7.00
C ARG A 217 4.06 10.88 7.11
N GLY A 218 5.38 10.64 7.03
CA GLY A 218 6.42 11.66 7.08
C GLY A 218 7.10 11.82 8.45
N LEU A 219 6.66 11.14 9.49
CA LEU A 219 7.31 11.16 10.82
C LEU A 219 8.76 10.70 10.72
N LEU A 220 9.01 9.60 10.02
CA LEU A 220 10.35 9.05 9.79
C LEU A 220 11.18 9.85 8.78
N ALA A 221 10.62 10.88 8.16
CA ALA A 221 11.32 11.84 7.33
C ALA A 221 11.70 13.13 8.07
N GLY A 222 11.52 13.18 9.40
CA GLY A 222 11.84 14.36 10.21
C GLY A 222 10.78 15.47 10.19
N SER A 223 9.57 15.20 9.70
CA SER A 223 8.51 16.22 9.51
C SER A 223 7.82 16.70 10.79
N ARG A 224 8.41 16.47 11.98
CA ARG A 224 7.81 16.79 13.28
C ARG A 224 7.38 18.25 13.47
N ARG A 225 8.04 19.17 12.78
CA ARG A 225 7.91 20.63 13.01
C ARG A 225 7.28 21.38 11.86
N SER A 226 6.81 20.71 10.81
CA SER A 226 6.55 21.40 9.53
C SER A 226 5.19 22.10 9.42
N GLY A 227 4.28 22.01 10.42
CA GLY A 227 2.98 22.71 10.38
C GLY A 227 2.14 22.42 9.11
N THR A 228 2.48 21.38 8.36
CA THR A 228 1.76 21.02 7.13
C THR A 228 0.41 20.38 7.47
N PRO A 229 -0.62 20.49 6.59
CA PRO A 229 -1.91 19.82 6.80
C PRO A 229 -1.77 18.32 7.10
N ARG A 230 -0.78 17.66 6.51
CA ARG A 230 -0.49 16.24 6.74
C ARG A 230 0.11 15.99 8.13
N SER A 231 0.96 16.89 8.65
CA SER A 231 1.55 16.75 9.99
C SER A 231 0.51 16.99 11.11
N MET A 232 -0.53 17.77 10.87
CA MET A 232 -1.62 17.97 11.83
C MET A 232 -2.45 16.71 12.02
N VAL A 233 -2.75 15.99 10.92
CA VAL A 233 -3.43 14.68 10.97
C VAL A 233 -2.53 13.59 11.59
N VAL A 234 -1.23 13.77 11.55
CA VAL A 234 -0.24 12.80 12.04
C VAL A 234 -0.08 12.84 13.56
N ARG A 235 -0.29 14.01 14.21
CA ARG A 235 -0.19 14.14 15.68
C ARG A 235 -1.10 13.18 16.43
N ASP A 236 -2.29 12.91 15.88
CA ASP A 236 -3.28 12.03 16.51
C ASP A 236 -2.91 10.53 16.44
N PHE A 237 -1.85 10.18 15.69
CA PHE A 237 -1.40 8.80 15.49
C PHE A 237 0.02 8.51 16.03
N THR A 238 0.65 9.49 16.68
CA THR A 238 1.99 9.35 17.26
C THR A 238 1.88 9.03 18.74
N ARG A 239 2.52 7.95 19.16
CA ARG A 239 2.64 7.59 20.57
C ARG A 239 3.91 8.26 21.14
N PRO A 240 3.93 8.62 22.44
CA PRO A 240 5.15 9.17 23.06
C PRO A 240 6.39 8.26 22.87
N GLN A 241 6.19 6.93 22.86
CA GLN A 241 7.24 5.94 22.67
C GLN A 241 7.89 5.98 21.27
N ASP A 242 7.16 6.48 20.26
CA ASP A 242 7.64 6.56 18.88
C ASP A 242 8.75 7.60 18.70
N GLU A 243 8.83 8.57 19.62
CA GLU A 243 9.84 9.63 19.61
C GLU A 243 11.27 9.08 19.64
N ALA A 244 11.52 8.08 20.48
CA ALA A 244 12.85 7.48 20.60
C ALA A 244 13.31 6.76 19.31
N VAL A 245 12.38 6.16 18.56
CA VAL A 245 12.68 5.56 17.24
C VAL A 245 13.02 6.65 16.23
N ILE A 246 12.24 7.73 16.21
CA ILE A 246 12.43 8.84 15.26
C ILE A 246 13.76 9.54 15.54
N ASP A 247 14.12 9.76 16.82
CA ASP A 247 15.41 10.37 17.20
C ASP A 247 16.59 9.53 16.71
N ARG A 248 16.51 8.20 16.80
CA ARG A 248 17.54 7.31 16.27
C ARG A 248 17.65 7.35 14.75
N VAL A 249 16.52 7.43 14.03
CA VAL A 249 16.53 7.62 12.58
C VAL A 249 17.24 8.92 12.22
N ILE A 250 16.96 10.01 12.93
CA ILE A 250 17.60 11.31 12.72
C ILE A 250 19.09 11.25 13.04
N SER A 251 19.48 10.67 14.20
CA SER A 251 20.88 10.53 14.59
C SER A 251 21.68 9.74 13.54
N LEU A 252 21.21 8.54 13.19
CA LEU A 252 21.91 7.71 12.20
C LEU A 252 21.98 8.40 10.82
N SER A 253 20.96 9.19 10.45
CA SER A 253 20.98 9.95 9.20
C SER A 253 22.08 11.02 9.19
N GLN A 254 22.34 11.67 10.33
CA GLN A 254 23.43 12.62 10.52
C GLN A 254 24.79 11.93 10.43
N ASP A 255 24.97 10.80 11.14
CA ASP A 255 26.20 10.02 11.13
C ASP A 255 26.56 9.52 9.72
N ARG A 256 25.57 9.16 8.94
CA ARG A 256 25.70 8.69 7.56
C ARG A 256 25.70 9.82 6.51
N ASN A 257 25.48 11.06 6.92
CA ASN A 257 25.32 12.22 6.04
C ASN A 257 24.28 11.99 4.91
N VAL A 258 23.12 11.44 5.29
CA VAL A 258 21.98 11.18 4.42
C VAL A 258 20.70 11.73 5.05
N LYS A 259 19.57 11.69 4.32
CA LYS A 259 18.30 12.16 4.90
C LYS A 259 17.63 11.09 5.77
N PRO A 260 16.87 11.47 6.83
CA PRO A 260 16.12 10.51 7.66
C PRO A 260 15.21 9.59 6.88
N ALA A 261 14.53 10.11 5.85
CA ALA A 261 13.68 9.31 4.95
C ALA A 261 14.46 8.18 4.26
N GLN A 262 15.71 8.43 3.89
CA GLN A 262 16.55 7.42 3.23
C GLN A 262 16.94 6.30 4.19
N ILE A 263 17.23 6.60 5.46
CA ILE A 263 17.49 5.58 6.50
C ILE A 263 16.26 4.71 6.73
N ALA A 264 15.08 5.33 6.91
CA ALA A 264 13.85 4.60 7.15
C ALA A 264 13.46 3.69 5.97
N LEU A 265 13.64 4.17 4.74
CA LEU A 265 13.41 3.37 3.54
C LEU A 265 14.45 2.25 3.39
N ALA A 266 15.73 2.53 3.63
CA ALA A 266 16.79 1.53 3.58
C ALA A 266 16.56 0.39 4.58
N TRP A 267 16.09 0.72 5.80
CA TRP A 267 15.69 -0.28 6.77
C TRP A 267 14.61 -1.22 6.23
N LEU A 268 13.56 -0.65 5.62
CA LEU A 268 12.45 -1.41 5.08
C LEU A 268 12.85 -2.24 3.85
N ILE A 269 13.57 -1.64 2.90
CA ILE A 269 14.07 -2.29 1.67
C ILE A 269 15.02 -3.44 2.00
N GLY A 270 15.84 -3.30 3.05
CA GLY A 270 16.77 -4.31 3.52
C GLY A 270 16.13 -5.45 4.32
N SER A 271 14.81 -5.43 4.56
CA SER A 271 14.10 -6.56 5.16
C SER A 271 13.95 -7.69 4.13
N PRO A 272 14.37 -8.93 4.45
CA PRO A 272 14.25 -10.05 3.52
C PRO A 272 12.81 -10.42 3.17
N ALA A 273 11.85 -10.04 4.01
CA ALA A 273 10.43 -10.27 3.77
C ALA A 273 9.83 -9.26 2.76
N VAL A 274 10.45 -8.09 2.56
CA VAL A 274 9.87 -7.00 1.77
C VAL A 274 10.26 -7.10 0.30
N THR A 275 9.24 -7.15 -0.55
CA THR A 275 9.44 -7.19 -2.01
C THR A 275 9.59 -5.78 -2.58
N ALA A 276 8.61 -4.90 -2.36
CA ALA A 276 8.61 -3.54 -2.88
C ALA A 276 7.76 -2.61 -2.01
N PRO A 277 8.34 -1.74 -1.18
CA PRO A 277 7.56 -0.77 -0.42
C PRO A 277 6.91 0.26 -1.35
N ILE A 278 5.70 0.70 -0.97
CA ILE A 278 4.94 1.72 -1.70
C ILE A 278 5.37 3.10 -1.21
N ILE A 279 6.00 3.87 -2.09
CA ILE A 279 6.42 5.23 -1.79
C ILE A 279 5.38 6.23 -2.30
N GLY A 280 5.01 7.20 -1.46
CA GLY A 280 4.21 8.36 -1.85
C GLY A 280 5.11 9.57 -2.14
N ALA A 281 4.88 10.27 -3.24
CA ALA A 281 5.59 11.49 -3.57
C ALA A 281 4.61 12.67 -3.69
N THR A 282 4.86 13.74 -2.94
CA THR A 282 4.15 15.02 -3.05
C THR A 282 5.09 16.17 -3.42
N LYS A 283 6.37 15.83 -3.65
CA LYS A 283 7.41 16.71 -4.18
C LYS A 283 8.37 15.87 -5.02
N PRO A 284 8.94 16.39 -6.12
CA PRO A 284 9.82 15.62 -7.01
C PRO A 284 11.02 14.98 -6.31
N HIS A 285 11.61 15.66 -5.32
CA HIS A 285 12.77 15.15 -4.58
C HIS A 285 12.44 13.91 -3.69
N HIS A 286 11.16 13.64 -3.37
CA HIS A 286 10.80 12.42 -2.65
C HIS A 286 11.11 11.15 -3.47
N ILE A 287 11.04 11.26 -4.80
CA ILE A 287 11.42 10.19 -5.72
C ILE A 287 12.95 9.97 -5.66
N ASP A 288 13.74 11.06 -5.69
CA ASP A 288 15.19 10.98 -5.58
C ASP A 288 15.64 10.36 -4.26
N ASP A 289 15.00 10.77 -3.16
CA ASP A 289 15.28 10.24 -1.83
C ASP A 289 14.98 8.74 -1.74
N ALA A 290 13.88 8.29 -2.34
CA ALA A 290 13.53 6.88 -2.37
C ALA A 290 14.50 6.05 -3.23
N LEU A 291 14.96 6.59 -4.37
CA LEU A 291 15.97 5.94 -5.20
C LEU A 291 17.34 5.85 -4.50
N ALA A 292 17.75 6.91 -3.82
CA ALA A 292 19.00 6.92 -3.06
C ALA A 292 18.99 5.86 -1.95
N ALA A 293 17.84 5.60 -1.33
CA ALA A 293 17.70 4.58 -0.30
C ALA A 293 17.99 3.15 -0.79
N LEU A 294 17.82 2.86 -2.09
CA LEU A 294 18.15 1.55 -2.69
C LEU A 294 19.63 1.20 -2.57
N ASN A 295 20.51 2.19 -2.45
CA ASN A 295 21.96 2.02 -2.37
C ASN A 295 22.50 2.10 -0.93
N ILE A 296 21.63 2.25 0.08
CA ILE A 296 22.02 2.33 1.48
C ILE A 296 21.83 0.95 2.12
N HIS A 297 22.94 0.35 2.53
CA HIS A 297 22.93 -0.91 3.26
C HIS A 297 23.22 -0.63 4.75
N LEU A 298 22.25 -0.96 5.61
CA LEU A 298 22.38 -0.85 7.05
C LEU A 298 23.06 -2.09 7.60
N THR A 299 24.04 -1.92 8.51
CA THR A 299 24.64 -3.05 9.22
C THR A 299 23.65 -3.66 10.23
N SER A 300 23.97 -4.85 10.74
CA SER A 300 23.14 -5.51 11.77
C SER A 300 23.06 -4.66 13.04
N GLU A 301 24.14 -3.98 13.41
CA GLU A 301 24.22 -3.09 14.56
C GLU A 301 23.36 -1.85 14.37
N GLU A 302 23.38 -1.24 13.19
CA GLU A 302 22.54 -0.09 12.85
C GLU A 302 21.05 -0.46 12.84
N ARG A 303 20.71 -1.63 12.29
CA ARG A 303 19.33 -2.13 12.35
C ARG A 303 18.88 -2.34 13.79
N ALA A 304 19.69 -3.02 14.60
CA ALA A 304 19.42 -3.24 16.03
C ALA A 304 19.31 -1.91 16.79
N TYR A 305 20.15 -0.92 16.46
CA TYR A 305 20.08 0.43 17.02
C TYR A 305 18.73 1.09 16.72
N LEU A 306 18.26 1.06 15.49
CA LEU A 306 16.96 1.64 15.07
C LEU A 306 15.78 0.92 15.72
N GLU A 307 15.85 -0.39 15.85
CA GLU A 307 14.77 -1.27 16.29
C GLU A 307 14.59 -1.33 17.82
N LYS A 308 15.67 -1.16 18.58
CA LYS A 308 15.69 -1.33 20.04
C LYS A 308 14.62 -0.56 20.82
N PRO A 309 14.26 0.70 20.46
CA PRO A 309 13.24 1.46 21.20
C PRO A 309 11.82 1.13 20.81
N TYR A 310 11.60 0.24 19.83
CA TYR A 310 10.24 -0.11 19.40
C TYR A 310 9.44 -0.71 20.55
N THR A 311 8.24 -0.17 20.74
CA THR A 311 7.26 -0.70 21.71
C THR A 311 6.09 -1.29 20.97
N PRO A 312 5.74 -2.57 21.20
CA PRO A 312 4.59 -3.23 20.57
C PRO A 312 3.27 -2.46 20.76
N GLN A 313 2.36 -2.61 19.84
CA GLN A 313 1.06 -1.97 19.86
C GLN A 313 -0.02 -2.90 19.33
N GLN A 314 -1.28 -2.53 19.55
CA GLN A 314 -2.41 -3.24 18.95
C GLN A 314 -2.38 -3.10 17.43
N ALA A 315 -2.74 -4.17 16.71
CA ALA A 315 -2.89 -4.14 15.26
C ALA A 315 -3.87 -3.03 14.84
N GLN A 316 -3.46 -2.23 13.85
CA GLN A 316 -4.24 -1.07 13.37
C GLN A 316 -4.93 -1.41 12.05
N LEU A 317 -5.70 -2.48 12.01
CA LEU A 317 -6.37 -2.94 10.78
C LEU A 317 -7.67 -2.15 10.49
N ASP A 318 -8.29 -1.57 11.53
CA ASP A 318 -9.67 -1.04 11.44
C ASP A 318 -9.78 0.50 11.48
N ARG A 319 -8.67 1.24 11.67
CA ARG A 319 -8.74 2.68 11.99
C ARG A 319 -8.72 3.67 10.80
N ASN A 320 -8.52 3.23 9.57
CA ASN A 320 -8.29 4.17 8.45
C ASN A 320 -9.55 4.67 7.72
N GLU A 321 -10.74 4.12 7.98
CA GLU A 321 -11.97 4.55 7.30
C GLU A 321 -12.69 5.74 7.96
N THR A 322 -12.43 6.00 9.23
CA THR A 322 -13.09 7.05 10.00
C THR A 322 -12.73 8.48 9.57
N ILE A 323 -11.63 8.64 8.82
CA ILE A 323 -11.17 9.98 8.41
C ILE A 323 -11.94 10.49 7.17
N ALA A 324 -12.38 9.60 6.29
CA ALA A 324 -13.07 10.00 5.06
C ALA A 324 -14.57 10.30 5.23
N ALA A 325 -15.19 9.85 6.33
CA ALA A 325 -16.65 9.91 6.52
C ALA A 325 -17.15 10.84 7.61
N GLY A 326 -16.28 11.52 8.37
CA GLY A 326 -16.72 12.41 9.46
C GLY A 326 -17.54 11.73 10.56
N GLN A 327 -17.50 10.39 10.65
CA GLN A 327 -18.26 9.62 11.64
C GLN A 327 -17.34 9.05 12.71
N THR A 328 -17.64 9.33 13.96
CA THR A 328 -17.03 8.75 15.16
C THR A 328 -17.25 7.23 15.18
N ALA A 329 -16.19 6.47 15.39
CA ALA A 329 -16.25 5.02 15.51
C ALA A 329 -17.17 4.62 16.68
N SER A 330 -18.21 3.86 16.38
CA SER A 330 -19.03 3.16 17.35
C SER A 330 -18.24 1.96 17.92
N SER A 331 -18.36 1.78 19.25
CA SER A 331 -17.63 0.80 20.07
C SER A 331 -18.14 -0.66 19.95
N ASP A 332 -18.79 -1.04 18.87
CA ASP A 332 -19.63 -2.25 18.82
C ASP A 332 -18.99 -3.56 18.36
N VAL A 333 -17.66 -3.58 18.16
CA VAL A 333 -16.98 -4.83 17.71
C VAL A 333 -16.73 -5.84 18.86
N LEU A 334 -16.94 -5.45 20.12
CA LEU A 334 -16.69 -6.33 21.28
C LEU A 334 -17.82 -7.34 21.59
N HIS A 335 -18.93 -7.32 20.87
CA HIS A 335 -20.07 -8.21 21.13
C HIS A 335 -20.11 -9.51 20.31
N LEU A 336 -19.17 -9.74 19.39
CA LEU A 336 -19.14 -10.96 18.55
C LEU A 336 -18.21 -12.06 19.06
N ILE A 337 -17.62 -11.91 20.26
CA ILE A 337 -16.81 -12.94 20.93
C ILE A 337 -17.40 -13.19 22.34
N ARG A 338 -18.67 -13.60 22.40
CA ARG A 338 -19.25 -14.28 23.56
C ARG A 338 -20.10 -15.43 23.11
#